data_dd18e373026894b53f3c41b557eb5326
#
_entry.id   dd18e373026894b53f3c41b557eb5326
#
_cell.length_a   1.000
_cell.length_b   1.000
_cell.length_c   1.000
_cell.angle_alpha   90.00
_cell.angle_beta   90.00
_cell.angle_gamma   90.00
#
_symmetry.space_group_name_H-M   'P 1'
#
loop_
_entity.id
_entity.type
_entity.pdbx_description
1 polymer ?
#
loop_
_entity_poly.entity_id
_entity_poly.type
_entity_poly.pdbx_seq_one_letter_code
_entity_poly.pdbx_strand_id
1 'polypeptide(L)'
;MTPPNISGSRTSMDRVDDIRTRREALASALCRTDSLLDSFESVLKQDFDPEEHKRRDFSYTAEKIIPDEEPEPEPRKKDEGEDERLNMSYRDLCSDAMGCTRCQLCKTRTNVVFGTGCTERPVVMVIGEGPGENEDLQGLPFVGKAGIYLDSWLKAISLSRETNVYITNTVKCRPPQNRDPYPDEKSACFAYLKQQIELIRPQSILCLGRPASTLMTGQTESSMGALRGRFFFFFDGIPMICTYHPAAVLRDLSLKRPVWEDLKKLARYLGLDVAGGKS
;
A
#
# COMPACT_ATOMS: atom_id res chain seq x y z
N MET A 1 25.37 54.17 22.11
CA MET A 1 24.03 53.61 21.73
C MET A 1 24.23 52.18 21.31
N THR A 2 23.98 51.26 22.20
CA THR A 2 24.06 49.81 21.99
C THR A 2 22.66 49.29 21.60
N PRO A 3 22.53 48.39 20.61
CA PRO A 3 21.24 47.79 20.26
C PRO A 3 20.87 46.70 21.29
N PRO A 4 19.58 46.46 21.51
CA PRO A 4 19.12 45.44 22.47
C PRO A 4 19.27 44.04 21.94
N ASN A 5 19.75 43.18 22.82
CA ASN A 5 19.88 41.74 22.66
C ASN A 5 18.50 41.09 22.83
N ILE A 6 17.96 40.40 21.78
CA ILE A 6 16.73 39.63 21.88
C ILE A 6 17.10 38.15 21.73
N SER A 7 17.51 37.53 22.81
CA SER A 7 17.54 36.06 22.95
C SER A 7 16.23 35.60 23.59
N GLY A 8 15.22 35.34 22.77
CA GLY A 8 13.99 34.67 23.21
C GLY A 8 14.20 33.17 23.29
N SER A 9 14.64 32.67 24.43
CA SER A 9 14.60 31.22 24.74
C SER A 9 13.13 30.80 24.90
N ARG A 10 12.61 29.99 23.99
CA ARG A 10 11.31 29.31 24.17
C ARG A 10 11.36 28.50 25.45
N THR A 11 10.44 28.75 26.35
CA THR A 11 10.38 28.10 27.66
C THR A 11 9.92 26.64 27.50
N SER A 12 10.18 25.79 28.49
CA SER A 12 9.73 24.36 28.48
C SER A 12 8.20 24.27 28.40
N MET A 13 7.49 25.30 28.82
CA MET A 13 6.03 25.40 28.77
C MET A 13 5.51 25.53 27.33
N ASP A 14 6.19 26.33 26.48
CA ASP A 14 5.81 26.48 25.05
C ASP A 14 5.94 25.17 24.28
N ARG A 15 6.89 24.30 24.66
CA ARG A 15 7.05 22.96 24.04
C ARG A 15 5.96 21.98 24.46
N VAL A 16 5.48 22.06 25.69
CA VAL A 16 4.40 21.18 26.18
C VAL A 16 3.08 21.57 25.55
N ASP A 17 2.82 22.87 25.37
CA ASP A 17 1.61 23.33 24.68
C ASP A 17 1.62 23.01 23.18
N ASP A 18 2.78 23.04 22.52
CA ASP A 18 2.91 22.62 21.11
C ASP A 18 2.62 21.10 20.95
N ILE A 19 3.12 20.27 21.86
CA ILE A 19 2.87 18.82 21.86
C ILE A 19 1.39 18.51 22.12
N ARG A 20 0.76 19.25 23.04
CA ARG A 20 -0.67 19.10 23.37
C ARG A 20 -1.54 19.49 22.19
N THR A 21 -1.26 20.62 21.55
CA THR A 21 -1.97 21.10 20.35
C THR A 21 -1.84 20.12 19.19
N ARG A 22 -0.67 19.53 18.98
CA ARG A 22 -0.45 18.49 17.96
C ARG A 22 -1.21 17.19 18.25
N ARG A 23 -1.26 16.78 19.53
CA ARG A 23 -2.07 15.61 19.95
C ARG A 23 -3.57 15.84 19.75
N GLU A 24 -4.07 17.02 20.09
CA GLU A 24 -5.47 17.41 19.89
C GLU A 24 -5.83 17.51 18.40
N ALA A 25 -4.93 18.04 17.57
CA ALA A 25 -5.09 18.05 16.11
C ALA A 25 -5.08 16.62 15.52
N LEU A 26 -4.22 15.71 16.04
CA LEU A 26 -4.18 14.31 15.65
C LEU A 26 -5.46 13.56 16.07
N ALA A 27 -5.91 13.79 17.31
CA ALA A 27 -7.16 13.23 17.83
C ALA A 27 -8.38 13.71 17.03
N SER A 28 -8.42 15.00 16.65
CA SER A 28 -9.48 15.57 15.79
C SER A 28 -9.40 15.03 14.35
N ALA A 29 -8.21 14.72 13.84
CA ALA A 29 -8.04 14.06 12.54
C ALA A 29 -8.49 12.61 12.59
N LEU A 30 -8.20 11.89 13.68
CA LEU A 30 -8.65 10.52 13.94
C LEU A 30 -10.17 10.44 14.10
N CYS A 31 -10.80 11.39 14.82
CA CYS A 31 -12.26 11.48 14.96
C CYS A 31 -12.96 11.76 13.60
N ARG A 32 -12.31 12.50 12.70
CA ARG A 32 -12.79 12.68 11.31
C ARG A 32 -12.67 11.42 10.46
N THR A 33 -11.70 10.54 10.74
CA THR A 33 -11.60 9.23 10.07
C THR A 33 -12.66 8.26 10.55
N ASP A 34 -13.04 8.29 11.81
CA ASP A 34 -14.18 7.52 12.34
C ASP A 34 -15.50 7.99 11.73
N SER A 35 -15.72 9.29 11.57
CA SER A 35 -16.87 9.85 10.84
C SER A 35 -16.89 9.49 9.35
N LEU A 36 -15.72 9.29 8.71
CA LEU A 36 -15.62 8.80 7.34
C LEU A 36 -15.92 7.29 7.25
N LEU A 37 -15.56 6.50 8.28
CA LEU A 37 -15.95 5.09 8.40
C LEU A 37 -17.45 4.93 8.60
N ASP A 38 -18.06 5.74 9.48
CA ASP A 38 -19.50 5.77 9.69
C ASP A 38 -20.25 6.20 8.43
N SER A 39 -19.72 7.18 7.69
CA SER A 39 -20.23 7.57 6.35
C SER A 39 -20.08 6.44 5.34
N PHE A 40 -18.96 5.71 5.37
CA PHE A 40 -18.70 4.58 4.49
C PHE A 40 -19.68 3.43 4.77
N GLU A 41 -19.90 3.09 6.05
CA GLU A 41 -20.89 2.10 6.46
C GLU A 41 -22.34 2.54 6.20
N SER A 42 -22.66 3.82 6.44
CA SER A 42 -24.00 4.38 6.23
C SER A 42 -24.39 4.36 4.75
N VAL A 43 -23.46 4.73 3.85
CA VAL A 43 -23.70 4.69 2.38
C VAL A 43 -23.85 3.24 1.90
N LEU A 44 -23.10 2.29 2.48
CA LEU A 44 -23.23 0.87 2.15
C LEU A 44 -24.56 0.26 2.63
N LYS A 45 -25.12 0.77 3.74
CA LYS A 45 -26.41 0.28 4.27
C LYS A 45 -27.62 0.87 3.56
N GLN A 46 -27.51 2.06 2.95
CA GLN A 46 -28.65 2.72 2.26
C GLN A 46 -28.97 2.15 0.88
N ASP A 47 -27.98 1.54 0.19
CA ASP A 47 -28.14 1.04 -1.18
C ASP A 47 -28.18 -0.49 -1.29
N PHE A 48 -28.26 -1.22 -0.18
CA PHE A 48 -28.23 -2.68 -0.18
C PHE A 48 -29.63 -3.26 0.04
N ASP A 49 -30.31 -3.67 -1.05
CA ASP A 49 -31.47 -4.54 -1.01
C ASP A 49 -31.02 -6.02 -1.14
N PRO A 50 -31.15 -6.82 -0.06
CA PRO A 50 -30.74 -8.23 -0.06
C PRO A 50 -31.56 -9.11 -1.01
N GLU A 51 -32.81 -8.71 -1.35
CA GLU A 51 -33.70 -9.50 -2.20
C GLU A 51 -33.41 -9.30 -3.70
N GLU A 52 -32.91 -8.13 -4.11
CA GLU A 52 -32.50 -7.88 -5.49
C GLU A 52 -31.22 -8.67 -5.87
N HIS A 53 -30.38 -8.99 -4.90
CA HIS A 53 -29.14 -9.78 -5.11
C HIS A 53 -29.37 -11.28 -5.14
N LYS A 54 -30.45 -11.79 -4.56
CA LYS A 54 -30.79 -13.23 -4.64
C LYS A 54 -31.23 -13.68 -6.04
N ARG A 55 -31.59 -12.74 -6.92
CA ARG A 55 -32.06 -13.03 -8.29
C ARG A 55 -30.95 -13.10 -9.33
N ARG A 56 -29.71 -12.76 -8.97
CA ARG A 56 -28.54 -12.96 -9.84
C ARG A 56 -27.73 -14.11 -9.29
N ASP A 57 -27.99 -15.28 -9.88
CA ASP A 57 -27.27 -16.52 -9.61
C ASP A 57 -25.79 -16.37 -10.01
N PHE A 58 -24.96 -16.00 -9.05
CA PHE A 58 -23.52 -16.13 -9.13
C PHE A 58 -23.10 -17.34 -8.31
N SER A 59 -23.41 -18.53 -8.84
CA SER A 59 -22.82 -19.78 -8.37
C SER A 59 -21.32 -19.83 -8.75
N TYR A 60 -20.53 -19.01 -8.07
CA TYR A 60 -19.08 -19.11 -8.09
C TYR A 60 -18.66 -20.01 -6.92
N THR A 61 -18.71 -21.32 -7.15
CA THR A 61 -18.12 -22.29 -6.23
C THR A 61 -16.60 -22.23 -6.38
N ALA A 62 -15.90 -22.07 -5.27
CA ALA A 62 -14.42 -22.05 -5.20
C ALA A 62 -13.78 -23.35 -5.72
N GLU A 63 -14.60 -24.39 -5.97
CA GLU A 63 -14.15 -25.71 -6.41
C GLU A 63 -13.72 -25.82 -7.88
N LYS A 64 -13.86 -24.75 -8.70
CA LYS A 64 -13.53 -24.79 -10.13
C LYS A 64 -12.24 -24.04 -10.53
N ILE A 65 -11.38 -23.67 -9.60
CA ILE A 65 -10.10 -23.02 -9.90
C ILE A 65 -8.92 -23.78 -9.24
N ILE A 66 -9.11 -25.02 -8.89
CA ILE A 66 -7.98 -25.93 -8.66
C ILE A 66 -7.87 -26.74 -9.95
N PRO A 67 -6.85 -26.54 -10.79
CA PRO A 67 -6.54 -27.48 -11.84
C PRO A 67 -6.17 -28.81 -11.17
N ASP A 68 -6.76 -29.90 -11.61
CA ASP A 68 -6.33 -31.24 -11.25
C ASP A 68 -4.84 -31.40 -11.54
N GLU A 69 -4.08 -31.83 -10.54
CA GLU A 69 -2.71 -32.33 -10.55
C GLU A 69 -1.74 -31.62 -11.51
N GLU A 70 -1.05 -30.59 -11.02
CA GLU A 70 0.21 -30.18 -11.62
C GLU A 70 1.28 -31.25 -11.37
N PRO A 71 2.07 -31.63 -12.40
CA PRO A 71 3.22 -32.50 -12.20
C PRO A 71 4.23 -31.81 -11.25
N GLU A 72 4.80 -32.60 -10.34
CA GLU A 72 5.86 -32.13 -9.43
C GLU A 72 6.95 -31.41 -10.22
N PRO A 73 7.37 -30.17 -9.81
CA PRO A 73 8.42 -29.46 -10.52
C PRO A 73 9.73 -30.21 -10.42
N GLU A 74 10.31 -30.54 -11.57
CA GLU A 74 11.68 -31.09 -11.62
C GLU A 74 12.65 -30.16 -10.89
N PRO A 75 13.64 -30.70 -10.15
CA PRO A 75 14.62 -29.89 -9.42
C PRO A 75 15.44 -29.04 -10.39
N ARG A 76 15.23 -27.73 -10.38
CA ARG A 76 16.00 -26.78 -11.18
C ARG A 76 17.46 -26.84 -10.73
N LYS A 77 18.37 -26.97 -11.70
CA LYS A 77 19.81 -26.81 -11.46
C LYS A 77 20.05 -25.42 -10.91
N LYS A 78 20.67 -25.34 -9.74
CA LYS A 78 21.10 -24.08 -9.11
C LYS A 78 22.16 -23.43 -9.99
N ASP A 79 21.88 -22.24 -10.51
CA ASP A 79 22.90 -21.38 -11.09
C ASP A 79 23.78 -20.83 -9.97
N GLU A 80 25.08 -21.10 -10.04
CA GLU A 80 26.07 -20.72 -9.02
C GLU A 80 26.22 -19.19 -8.83
N GLY A 81 25.57 -18.36 -9.64
CA GLY A 81 25.52 -16.90 -9.54
C GLY A 81 24.36 -16.32 -8.73
N GLU A 82 23.38 -17.13 -8.29
CA GLU A 82 22.21 -16.66 -7.51
C GLU A 82 22.46 -16.64 -6.00
N ASP A 83 23.46 -17.35 -5.51
CA ASP A 83 23.66 -17.61 -4.06
C ASP A 83 24.22 -16.40 -3.28
N GLU A 84 24.97 -15.50 -3.91
CA GLU A 84 25.48 -14.29 -3.22
C GLU A 84 24.40 -13.22 -3.00
N ARG A 85 23.33 -13.19 -3.81
CA ARG A 85 22.21 -12.24 -3.65
C ARG A 85 21.20 -12.67 -2.58
N LEU A 86 21.17 -13.95 -2.23
CA LEU A 86 20.24 -14.52 -1.23
C LEU A 86 20.69 -14.25 0.22
N ASN A 87 21.91 -13.75 0.44
CA ASN A 87 22.45 -13.43 1.77
C ASN A 87 22.24 -11.97 2.19
N MET A 88 21.65 -11.11 1.33
CA MET A 88 21.39 -9.71 1.67
C MET A 88 20.23 -9.63 2.66
N SER A 89 20.45 -9.01 3.82
CA SER A 89 19.39 -8.75 4.77
C SER A 89 18.49 -7.60 4.30
N TYR A 90 17.27 -7.50 4.86
CA TYR A 90 16.41 -6.34 4.62
C TYR A 90 17.11 -5.00 4.95
N ARG A 91 17.96 -4.98 5.98
CA ARG A 91 18.74 -3.79 6.37
C ARG A 91 19.77 -3.40 5.32
N ASP A 92 20.45 -4.36 4.76
CA ASP A 92 21.46 -4.12 3.70
C ASP A 92 20.77 -3.59 2.44
N LEU A 93 19.64 -4.19 2.05
CA LEU A 93 18.84 -3.73 0.94
C LEU A 93 18.32 -2.29 1.14
N CYS A 94 17.88 -1.95 2.35
CA CYS A 94 17.46 -0.61 2.72
C CYS A 94 18.64 0.37 2.63
N SER A 95 19.79 0.00 3.15
CA SER A 95 21.03 0.81 3.11
C SER A 95 21.48 1.09 1.67
N ASP A 96 21.48 0.08 0.80
CA ASP A 96 21.78 0.26 -0.63
C ASP A 96 20.79 1.21 -1.31
N ALA A 97 19.51 1.08 -1.01
CA ALA A 97 18.47 1.94 -1.57
C ALA A 97 18.62 3.40 -1.15
N MET A 98 19.06 3.69 0.09
CA MET A 98 19.28 5.07 0.55
C MET A 98 20.33 5.79 -0.28
N GLY A 99 21.39 5.09 -0.73
CA GLY A 99 22.43 5.61 -1.62
C GLY A 99 22.14 5.50 -3.12
N CYS A 100 20.98 5.00 -3.53
CA CYS A 100 20.70 4.64 -4.91
C CYS A 100 20.76 5.82 -5.89
N THR A 101 21.45 5.62 -7.02
CA THR A 101 21.57 6.59 -8.12
C THR A 101 21.20 5.99 -9.49
N ARG A 102 20.42 4.89 -9.50
CA ARG A 102 20.15 4.07 -10.70
C ARG A 102 19.25 4.74 -11.75
N CYS A 103 18.52 5.84 -11.40
CA CYS A 103 17.67 6.59 -12.32
C CYS A 103 17.66 8.09 -12.01
N GLN A 104 17.05 8.89 -12.89
CA GLN A 104 17.05 10.36 -12.77
C GLN A 104 16.32 10.88 -11.52
N LEU A 105 15.41 10.11 -10.93
CA LEU A 105 14.67 10.53 -9.74
C LEU A 105 15.58 10.79 -8.53
N CYS A 106 16.77 10.21 -8.49
CA CYS A 106 17.75 10.47 -7.43
C CYS A 106 18.20 11.94 -7.34
N LYS A 107 18.08 12.69 -8.45
CA LYS A 107 18.54 14.09 -8.52
C LYS A 107 17.54 15.08 -7.94
N THR A 108 16.28 14.68 -7.81
CA THR A 108 15.17 15.59 -7.44
C THR A 108 14.46 15.19 -6.16
N ARG A 109 14.71 13.99 -5.64
CA ARG A 109 14.16 13.54 -4.35
C ARG A 109 14.78 14.30 -3.19
N THR A 110 14.02 14.49 -2.12
CA THR A 110 14.53 14.91 -0.81
C THR A 110 14.99 13.68 -0.02
N ASN A 111 14.15 12.65 0.03
CA ASN A 111 14.43 11.39 0.70
C ASN A 111 14.10 10.20 -0.19
N VAL A 112 14.73 9.06 0.10
CA VAL A 112 14.28 7.75 -0.40
C VAL A 112 13.13 7.27 0.47
N VAL A 113 12.01 6.92 -0.12
CA VAL A 113 10.84 6.35 0.55
C VAL A 113 10.85 4.85 0.31
N PHE A 114 11.64 4.12 1.11
CA PHE A 114 11.89 2.69 0.86
C PHE A 114 10.67 1.83 1.15
N GLY A 115 10.04 2.04 2.27
CA GLY A 115 8.87 1.29 2.77
C GLY A 115 8.83 1.32 4.29
N THR A 116 7.70 0.92 4.88
CA THR A 116 7.52 0.87 6.34
C THR A 116 6.48 -0.18 6.72
N GLY A 117 6.55 -0.65 7.97
CA GLY A 117 5.61 -1.60 8.55
C GLY A 117 6.26 -2.91 8.96
N CYS A 118 5.48 -3.98 9.04
CA CYS A 118 5.92 -5.32 9.42
C CYS A 118 6.81 -5.92 8.33
N THR A 119 8.05 -6.25 8.67
CA THR A 119 9.05 -6.85 7.76
C THR A 119 9.12 -8.37 7.86
N GLU A 120 8.42 -8.98 8.82
CA GLU A 120 8.45 -10.42 9.06
C GLU A 120 7.11 -11.05 8.65
N ARG A 121 7.02 -11.47 7.39
CA ARG A 121 5.86 -12.16 6.80
C ARG A 121 4.52 -11.44 7.08
N PRO A 122 4.38 -10.14 6.72
CA PRO A 122 3.14 -9.42 6.93
C PRO A 122 1.96 -10.12 6.25
N VAL A 123 0.77 -9.94 6.80
CA VAL A 123 -0.46 -10.47 6.19
C VAL A 123 -0.67 -9.84 4.80
N VAL A 124 -0.41 -8.54 4.67
CA VAL A 124 -0.52 -7.83 3.39
C VAL A 124 0.69 -6.93 3.16
N MET A 125 1.25 -6.99 1.95
CA MET A 125 2.12 -5.94 1.42
C MET A 125 1.31 -5.03 0.51
N VAL A 126 1.21 -3.74 0.88
CA VAL A 126 0.55 -2.72 0.07
C VAL A 126 1.58 -2.08 -0.86
N ILE A 127 1.27 -2.02 -2.16
CA ILE A 127 2.16 -1.45 -3.18
C ILE A 127 1.43 -0.33 -3.93
N GLY A 128 1.90 0.91 -3.74
CA GLY A 128 1.47 2.08 -4.51
C GLY A 128 2.38 2.36 -5.70
N GLU A 129 2.16 3.49 -6.36
CA GLU A 129 2.93 3.93 -7.53
C GLU A 129 4.28 4.54 -7.13
N GLY A 130 4.25 5.63 -6.40
CA GLY A 130 5.44 6.40 -6.01
C GLY A 130 5.14 7.39 -4.89
N PRO A 131 6.19 7.95 -4.25
CA PRO A 131 6.03 8.95 -3.21
C PRO A 131 5.45 10.26 -3.74
N GLY A 132 4.56 10.86 -2.97
CA GLY A 132 4.15 12.27 -3.12
C GLY A 132 5.09 13.20 -2.33
N GLU A 133 4.69 14.47 -2.23
CA GLU A 133 5.49 15.50 -1.57
C GLU A 133 5.67 15.26 -0.07
N ASN A 134 4.59 14.93 0.63
CA ASN A 134 4.67 14.64 2.07
C ASN A 134 5.52 13.41 2.36
N GLU A 135 5.43 12.40 1.52
CA GLU A 135 6.21 11.18 1.62
C GLU A 135 7.70 11.46 1.37
N ASP A 136 8.03 12.27 0.37
CA ASP A 136 9.40 12.67 0.04
C ASP A 136 10.04 13.48 1.18
N LEU A 137 9.27 14.38 1.81
CA LEU A 137 9.74 15.17 2.95
C LEU A 137 9.98 14.32 4.21
N GLN A 138 9.15 13.31 4.45
CA GLN A 138 9.20 12.51 5.67
C GLN A 138 10.00 11.20 5.52
N GLY A 139 10.29 10.76 4.28
CA GLY A 139 10.94 9.47 4.01
C GLY A 139 10.04 8.25 4.26
N LEU A 140 8.73 8.45 4.45
CA LEU A 140 7.78 7.40 4.79
C LEU A 140 6.65 7.31 3.74
N PRO A 141 6.20 6.09 3.33
CA PRO A 141 5.14 5.93 2.35
C PRO A 141 3.76 6.21 2.96
N PHE A 142 2.88 6.79 2.15
CA PHE A 142 1.47 6.99 2.51
C PHE A 142 1.27 7.74 3.84
N VAL A 143 1.87 8.93 3.97
CA VAL A 143 1.72 9.83 5.13
C VAL A 143 0.83 11.04 4.84
N GLY A 144 0.50 11.32 3.58
CA GLY A 144 -0.43 12.35 3.18
C GLY A 144 -1.91 11.92 3.31
N LYS A 145 -2.83 12.75 2.80
CA LYS A 145 -4.29 12.49 2.84
C LYS A 145 -4.69 11.09 2.30
N ALA A 146 -4.04 10.66 1.23
CA ALA A 146 -4.28 9.34 0.65
C ALA A 146 -3.84 8.21 1.58
N GLY A 147 -2.77 8.41 2.35
CA GLY A 147 -2.26 7.46 3.34
C GLY A 147 -3.18 7.34 4.55
N ILE A 148 -3.66 8.46 5.10
CA ILE A 148 -4.66 8.45 6.19
C ILE A 148 -5.91 7.69 5.77
N TYR A 149 -6.34 7.89 4.51
CA TYR A 149 -7.49 7.19 3.97
C TYR A 149 -7.22 5.70 3.77
N LEU A 150 -6.01 5.32 3.34
CA LEU A 150 -5.58 3.91 3.28
C LEU A 150 -5.63 3.25 4.66
N ASP A 151 -5.17 3.94 5.70
CA ASP A 151 -5.21 3.39 7.08
C ASP A 151 -6.63 3.08 7.53
N SER A 152 -7.61 3.89 7.12
CA SER A 152 -9.03 3.60 7.39
C SER A 152 -9.52 2.33 6.68
N TRP A 153 -9.05 2.08 5.43
CA TRP A 153 -9.38 0.85 4.70
C TRP A 153 -8.80 -0.39 5.38
N LEU A 154 -7.52 -0.31 5.77
CA LEU A 154 -6.82 -1.39 6.45
C LEU A 154 -7.52 -1.73 7.77
N LYS A 155 -7.83 -0.73 8.59
CA LYS A 155 -8.56 -0.90 9.85
C LYS A 155 -9.92 -1.58 9.65
N ALA A 156 -10.64 -1.25 8.57
CA ALA A 156 -11.96 -1.83 8.26
C ALA A 156 -11.92 -3.33 7.95
N ILE A 157 -10.75 -3.89 7.64
CA ILE A 157 -10.52 -5.32 7.40
C ILE A 157 -9.49 -5.92 8.38
N SER A 158 -9.41 -5.37 9.59
CA SER A 158 -8.55 -5.85 10.68
C SER A 158 -7.05 -5.87 10.35
N LEU A 159 -6.60 -4.93 9.53
CA LEU A 159 -5.21 -4.73 9.18
C LEU A 159 -4.68 -3.40 9.74
N SER A 160 -3.36 -3.34 10.02
CA SER A 160 -2.67 -2.14 10.50
C SER A 160 -1.22 -2.11 10.05
N ARG A 161 -0.73 -0.91 9.67
CA ARG A 161 0.69 -0.71 9.32
C ARG A 161 1.63 -0.91 10.50
N GLU A 162 1.12 -0.79 11.73
CA GLU A 162 1.90 -0.99 12.95
C GLU A 162 2.17 -2.45 13.26
N THR A 163 1.32 -3.39 12.78
CA THR A 163 1.36 -4.78 13.26
C THR A 163 1.52 -5.82 12.15
N ASN A 164 0.76 -5.72 11.06
CA ASN A 164 0.62 -6.84 10.12
C ASN A 164 0.62 -6.44 8.63
N VAL A 165 0.91 -5.18 8.35
CA VAL A 165 1.03 -4.66 6.97
C VAL A 165 2.41 -4.09 6.74
N TYR A 166 2.96 -4.31 5.54
CA TYR A 166 4.10 -3.58 5.01
C TYR A 166 3.64 -2.70 3.84
N ILE A 167 4.05 -1.44 3.81
CA ILE A 167 3.63 -0.47 2.80
C ILE A 167 4.83 0.04 2.03
N THR A 168 4.75 0.02 0.70
CA THR A 168 5.79 0.52 -0.20
C THR A 168 5.20 1.03 -1.51
N ASN A 169 6.07 1.43 -2.44
CA ASN A 169 5.72 1.88 -3.79
C ASN A 169 6.56 1.17 -4.85
N THR A 170 6.14 1.23 -6.11
CA THR A 170 6.91 0.71 -7.25
C THR A 170 8.19 1.47 -7.48
N VAL A 171 8.21 2.80 -7.25
CA VAL A 171 9.41 3.63 -7.21
C VAL A 171 9.62 4.20 -5.81
N LYS A 172 10.90 4.33 -5.40
CA LYS A 172 11.27 4.77 -4.05
C LYS A 172 11.59 6.26 -3.95
N CYS A 173 11.55 6.96 -5.06
CA CYS A 173 11.86 8.39 -5.17
C CYS A 173 10.68 9.13 -5.78
N ARG A 174 10.41 10.36 -5.31
CA ARG A 174 9.33 11.21 -5.83
C ARG A 174 9.64 11.67 -7.25
N PRO A 175 8.76 11.43 -8.23
CA PRO A 175 8.87 12.07 -9.56
C PRO A 175 8.58 13.58 -9.47
N PRO A 176 9.27 14.42 -10.27
CA PRO A 176 9.01 15.85 -10.30
C PRO A 176 7.53 16.16 -10.52
N GLN A 177 6.98 17.09 -9.72
CA GLN A 177 5.57 17.51 -9.79
C GLN A 177 4.56 16.36 -9.63
N ASN A 178 4.96 15.24 -9.01
CA ASN A 178 4.17 14.02 -8.86
C ASN A 178 3.64 13.45 -10.20
N ARG A 179 4.40 13.58 -11.30
CA ARG A 179 4.08 12.93 -12.56
C ARG A 179 4.20 11.41 -12.42
N ASP A 180 3.60 10.68 -13.33
CA ASP A 180 3.82 9.25 -13.44
C ASP A 180 5.31 8.95 -13.67
N PRO A 181 5.90 7.95 -12.98
CA PRO A 181 7.27 7.51 -13.24
C PRO A 181 7.43 6.98 -14.67
N TYR A 182 8.53 7.33 -15.33
CA TYR A 182 8.84 6.81 -16.66
C TYR A 182 9.14 5.30 -16.63
N PRO A 183 9.03 4.60 -17.78
CA PRO A 183 9.29 3.16 -17.85
C PRO A 183 10.69 2.76 -17.37
N ASP A 184 11.73 3.54 -17.70
CA ASP A 184 13.11 3.33 -17.27
C ASP A 184 13.28 3.53 -15.76
N GLU A 185 12.58 4.52 -15.15
CA GLU A 185 12.57 4.76 -13.71
C GLU A 185 11.91 3.59 -12.96
N LYS A 186 10.78 3.09 -13.48
CA LYS A 186 10.10 1.89 -12.95
C LYS A 186 11.00 0.66 -13.04
N SER A 187 11.60 0.42 -14.21
CA SER A 187 12.50 -0.72 -14.44
C SER A 187 13.71 -0.70 -13.51
N ALA A 188 14.38 0.44 -13.38
CA ALA A 188 15.54 0.60 -12.50
C ALA A 188 15.20 0.36 -11.02
N CYS A 189 13.97 0.72 -10.59
CA CYS A 189 13.54 0.61 -9.20
C CYS A 189 12.90 -0.75 -8.88
N PHE A 190 12.41 -1.48 -9.88
CA PHE A 190 11.70 -2.75 -9.70
C PHE A 190 12.56 -3.83 -9.03
N ALA A 191 13.88 -3.81 -9.26
CA ALA A 191 14.80 -4.72 -8.58
C ALA A 191 14.73 -4.62 -7.05
N TYR A 192 14.57 -3.39 -6.49
CA TYR A 192 14.36 -3.21 -5.05
C TYR A 192 13.02 -3.77 -4.59
N LEU A 193 11.95 -3.53 -5.34
CA LEU A 193 10.63 -4.05 -4.99
C LEU A 193 10.59 -5.58 -5.01
N LYS A 194 11.21 -6.18 -6.02
CA LYS A 194 11.33 -7.65 -6.12
C LYS A 194 12.04 -8.22 -4.90
N GLN A 195 13.21 -7.68 -4.55
CA GLN A 195 13.98 -8.13 -3.38
C GLN A 195 13.23 -7.87 -2.05
N GLN A 196 12.49 -6.76 -1.93
CA GLN A 196 11.62 -6.54 -0.77
C GLN A 196 10.58 -7.65 -0.63
N ILE A 197 9.91 -8.06 -1.71
CA ILE A 197 8.92 -9.14 -1.68
C ILE A 197 9.57 -10.47 -1.30
N GLU A 198 10.72 -10.78 -1.88
CA GLU A 198 11.48 -12.01 -1.62
C GLU A 198 11.97 -12.12 -0.16
N LEU A 199 12.45 -11.01 0.41
CA LEU A 199 12.94 -10.97 1.79
C LEU A 199 11.80 -10.95 2.83
N ILE A 200 10.77 -10.14 2.59
CA ILE A 200 9.66 -9.92 3.51
C ILE A 200 8.66 -11.08 3.47
N ARG A 201 8.47 -11.71 2.30
CA ARG A 201 7.56 -12.86 2.08
C ARG A 201 6.14 -12.60 2.59
N PRO A 202 5.43 -11.58 2.07
CA PRO A 202 4.07 -11.29 2.50
C PRO A 202 3.13 -12.46 2.16
N GLN A 203 2.06 -12.64 2.96
CA GLN A 203 1.04 -13.65 2.66
C GLN A 203 0.19 -13.25 1.45
N SER A 204 0.03 -11.95 1.20
CA SER A 204 -0.66 -11.42 0.02
C SER A 204 -0.17 -10.02 -0.34
N ILE A 205 -0.52 -9.56 -1.55
CA ILE A 205 -0.18 -8.24 -2.07
C ILE A 205 -1.47 -7.49 -2.42
N LEU A 206 -1.56 -6.22 -2.01
CA LEU A 206 -2.60 -5.28 -2.42
C LEU A 206 -1.99 -4.17 -3.29
N CYS A 207 -2.27 -4.17 -4.60
CA CYS A 207 -1.82 -3.14 -5.52
C CYS A 207 -2.82 -1.98 -5.59
N LEU A 208 -2.33 -0.75 -5.41
CA LEU A 208 -3.12 0.47 -5.39
C LEU A 208 -2.94 1.29 -6.67
N GLY A 209 -4.00 1.37 -7.46
CA GLY A 209 -4.05 2.15 -8.69
C GLY A 209 -3.46 1.44 -9.90
N ARG A 210 -3.76 1.99 -11.09
CA ARG A 210 -3.36 1.39 -12.37
C ARG A 210 -1.84 1.21 -12.52
N PRO A 211 -0.98 2.21 -12.21
CA PRO A 211 0.45 2.06 -12.46
C PRO A 211 1.10 0.92 -11.67
N ALA A 212 0.75 0.76 -10.40
CA ALA A 212 1.22 -0.36 -9.59
C ALA A 212 0.63 -1.68 -10.09
N SER A 213 -0.68 -1.71 -10.38
CA SER A 213 -1.37 -2.92 -10.84
C SER A 213 -0.82 -3.43 -12.17
N THR A 214 -0.61 -2.55 -13.15
CA THR A 214 -0.08 -2.95 -14.47
C THR A 214 1.35 -3.45 -14.40
N LEU A 215 2.20 -2.80 -13.59
CA LEU A 215 3.58 -3.24 -13.37
C LEU A 215 3.62 -4.64 -12.73
N MET A 216 2.81 -4.86 -11.69
CA MET A 216 2.85 -6.10 -10.92
C MET A 216 2.17 -7.26 -11.64
N THR A 217 1.15 -7.01 -12.47
CA THR A 217 0.46 -8.05 -13.25
C THR A 217 1.06 -8.30 -14.63
N GLY A 218 1.94 -7.40 -15.11
CA GLY A 218 2.43 -7.42 -16.48
C GLY A 218 1.38 -7.02 -17.54
N GLN A 219 0.17 -6.64 -17.14
CA GLN A 219 -0.94 -6.30 -18.06
C GLN A 219 -0.99 -4.80 -18.36
N THR A 220 -0.01 -4.32 -19.12
CA THR A 220 0.24 -2.89 -19.36
C THR A 220 -0.92 -2.15 -20.02
N GLU A 221 -1.65 -2.80 -20.91
CA GLU A 221 -2.77 -2.20 -21.67
C GLU A 221 -4.12 -2.28 -20.94
N SER A 222 -4.18 -2.96 -19.81
CA SER A 222 -5.43 -3.15 -19.08
C SER A 222 -5.90 -1.89 -18.35
N SER A 223 -7.20 -1.64 -18.37
CA SER A 223 -7.82 -0.59 -17.55
C SER A 223 -7.88 -1.02 -16.08
N MET A 224 -7.97 -0.06 -15.15
CA MET A 224 -8.15 -0.36 -13.73
C MET A 224 -9.44 -1.17 -13.47
N GLY A 225 -10.50 -0.89 -14.23
CA GLY A 225 -11.76 -1.66 -14.15
C GLY A 225 -11.60 -3.14 -14.50
N ALA A 226 -10.70 -3.48 -15.43
CA ALA A 226 -10.42 -4.85 -15.81
C ALA A 226 -9.51 -5.59 -14.81
N LEU A 227 -8.64 -4.85 -14.10
CA LEU A 227 -7.67 -5.42 -13.15
C LEU A 227 -8.26 -5.57 -11.74
N ARG A 228 -9.13 -4.62 -11.32
CA ARG A 228 -9.61 -4.59 -9.95
C ARG A 228 -10.44 -5.81 -9.54
N GLY A 229 -10.34 -6.15 -8.29
CA GLY A 229 -11.18 -7.19 -7.67
C GLY A 229 -10.95 -8.60 -8.22
N ARG A 230 -9.91 -8.81 -9.00
CA ARG A 230 -9.45 -10.11 -9.47
C ARG A 230 -8.19 -10.50 -8.72
N PHE A 231 -8.02 -11.79 -8.44
CA PHE A 231 -6.77 -12.33 -7.93
C PHE A 231 -5.81 -12.62 -9.08
N PHE A 232 -4.56 -12.29 -8.86
CA PHE A 232 -3.40 -12.64 -9.66
C PHE A 232 -2.40 -13.32 -8.73
N PHE A 233 -1.36 -13.91 -9.30
CA PHE A 233 -0.28 -14.52 -8.52
C PHE A 233 1.05 -13.89 -8.93
N PHE A 234 1.85 -13.52 -7.94
CA PHE A 234 3.15 -12.90 -8.14
C PHE A 234 4.23 -13.86 -7.66
N PHE A 235 5.26 -14.14 -8.52
CA PHE A 235 6.30 -15.12 -8.24
C PHE A 235 5.76 -16.29 -7.39
N ASP A 236 6.48 -17.24 -7.03
CA ASP A 236 6.18 -18.38 -6.13
C ASP A 236 4.74 -18.53 -5.56
N GLY A 237 3.74 -17.97 -6.28
CA GLY A 237 2.33 -18.12 -5.93
C GLY A 237 1.79 -17.13 -4.90
N ILE A 238 2.45 -15.99 -4.63
CA ILE A 238 1.91 -14.98 -3.70
C ILE A 238 0.62 -14.38 -4.28
N PRO A 239 -0.54 -14.55 -3.63
CA PRO A 239 -1.81 -14.00 -4.12
C PRO A 239 -1.78 -12.47 -4.08
N MET A 240 -2.26 -11.85 -5.15
CA MET A 240 -2.28 -10.42 -5.34
C MET A 240 -3.64 -9.95 -5.82
N ILE A 241 -4.16 -8.88 -5.24
CA ILE A 241 -5.38 -8.21 -5.69
C ILE A 241 -5.11 -6.74 -6.01
N CYS A 242 -5.78 -6.22 -7.04
CA CYS A 242 -5.67 -4.84 -7.46
C CYS A 242 -6.94 -4.06 -7.09
N THR A 243 -6.79 -2.79 -6.66
CA THR A 243 -7.90 -1.87 -6.44
C THR A 243 -7.52 -0.43 -6.80
N TYR A 244 -8.48 0.48 -6.78
CA TYR A 244 -8.21 1.90 -7.03
C TYR A 244 -7.28 2.49 -5.97
N HIS A 245 -6.51 3.51 -6.38
CA HIS A 245 -5.65 4.24 -5.45
C HIS A 245 -6.49 5.13 -4.52
N PRO A 246 -6.15 5.27 -3.22
CA PRO A 246 -6.89 6.12 -2.29
C PRO A 246 -7.07 7.57 -2.79
N ALA A 247 -6.05 8.15 -3.42
CA ALA A 247 -6.15 9.48 -4.01
C ALA A 247 -7.18 9.58 -5.16
N ALA A 248 -7.43 8.49 -5.89
CA ALA A 248 -8.49 8.47 -6.91
C ALA A 248 -9.86 8.48 -6.26
N VAL A 249 -10.06 7.71 -5.19
CA VAL A 249 -11.32 7.67 -4.44
C VAL A 249 -11.62 9.01 -3.76
N LEU A 250 -10.60 9.71 -3.26
CA LEU A 250 -10.77 11.06 -2.70
C LEU A 250 -11.23 12.09 -3.74
N ARG A 251 -10.91 11.89 -5.03
CA ARG A 251 -11.37 12.74 -6.14
C ARG A 251 -12.72 12.31 -6.70
N ASP A 252 -13.03 11.01 -6.65
CA ASP A 252 -14.27 10.43 -7.15
C ASP A 252 -14.82 9.43 -6.14
N LEU A 253 -15.80 9.87 -5.36
CA LEU A 253 -16.41 9.08 -4.28
C LEU A 253 -17.20 7.87 -4.79
N SER A 254 -17.59 7.84 -6.08
CA SER A 254 -18.27 6.68 -6.68
C SER A 254 -17.39 5.41 -6.65
N LEU A 255 -16.07 5.57 -6.55
CA LEU A 255 -15.10 4.48 -6.45
C LEU A 255 -15.05 3.81 -5.07
N LYS A 256 -15.70 4.38 -4.03
CA LYS A 256 -15.73 3.80 -2.67
C LYS A 256 -16.28 2.37 -2.66
N ARG A 257 -17.47 2.20 -3.26
CA ARG A 257 -18.15 0.89 -3.29
C ARG A 257 -17.30 -0.18 -4.01
N PRO A 258 -16.79 0.06 -5.23
CA PRO A 258 -15.84 -0.85 -5.87
C PRO A 258 -14.65 -1.25 -5.00
N VAL A 259 -13.98 -0.26 -4.37
CA VAL A 259 -12.83 -0.54 -3.47
C VAL A 259 -13.24 -1.41 -2.29
N TRP A 260 -14.37 -1.10 -1.65
CA TRP A 260 -14.86 -1.90 -0.53
C TRP A 260 -15.13 -3.35 -0.92
N GLU A 261 -15.67 -3.59 -2.11
CA GLU A 261 -15.86 -4.95 -2.62
C GLU A 261 -14.54 -5.69 -2.81
N ASP A 262 -13.49 -4.99 -3.30
CA ASP A 262 -12.16 -5.58 -3.45
C ASP A 262 -11.53 -5.91 -2.09
N LEU A 263 -11.63 -5.00 -1.12
CA LEU A 263 -11.14 -5.21 0.23
C LEU A 263 -11.85 -6.37 0.95
N LYS A 264 -13.17 -6.50 0.79
CA LYS A 264 -13.92 -7.65 1.32
C LYS A 264 -13.49 -8.97 0.68
N LYS A 265 -13.15 -8.97 -0.62
CA LYS A 265 -12.59 -10.17 -1.28
C LYS A 265 -11.25 -10.56 -0.69
N LEU A 266 -10.36 -9.57 -0.50
CA LEU A 266 -9.06 -9.78 0.14
C LEU A 266 -9.23 -10.31 1.56
N ALA A 267 -10.07 -9.67 2.38
CA ALA A 267 -10.33 -10.08 3.76
C ALA A 267 -10.86 -11.51 3.83
N ARG A 268 -11.83 -11.86 2.99
CA ARG A 268 -12.38 -13.22 2.92
C ARG A 268 -11.32 -14.24 2.51
N TYR A 269 -10.48 -13.93 1.54
CA TYR A 269 -9.39 -14.80 1.12
C TYR A 269 -8.39 -15.08 2.25
N LEU A 270 -8.13 -14.06 3.08
CA LEU A 270 -7.18 -14.13 4.21
C LEU A 270 -7.83 -14.61 5.52
N GLY A 271 -9.14 -14.88 5.56
CA GLY A 271 -9.85 -15.24 6.78
C GLY A 271 -9.89 -14.11 7.82
N LEU A 272 -9.87 -12.84 7.38
CA LEU A 272 -9.90 -11.67 8.26
C LEU A 272 -11.33 -11.23 8.54
N ASP A 273 -11.55 -10.71 9.75
CA ASP A 273 -12.79 -10.06 10.12
C ASP A 273 -12.97 -8.72 9.39
N VAL A 274 -14.19 -8.46 8.96
CA VAL A 274 -14.58 -7.21 8.32
C VAL A 274 -15.43 -6.40 9.30
N ALA A 275 -15.05 -5.16 9.56
CA ALA A 275 -15.79 -4.29 10.45
C ALA A 275 -17.26 -4.18 10.00
N GLY A 276 -18.22 -4.49 10.89
CA GLY A 276 -19.66 -4.47 10.62
C GLY A 276 -20.29 -5.77 10.12
N GLY A 277 -19.49 -6.83 9.87
CA GLY A 277 -20.00 -8.19 9.63
C GLY A 277 -20.24 -8.92 10.95
N LYS A 278 -21.49 -9.07 11.38
CA LYS A 278 -21.83 -10.10 12.36
C LYS A 278 -21.77 -11.44 11.63
N SER A 279 -20.92 -12.34 12.15
CA SER A 279 -20.91 -13.77 11.80
C SER A 279 -22.26 -14.41 12.02
#